data_1551683b4d16b8da6562113a2ff0e949
#
_entry.id   1551683b4d16b8da6562113a2ff0e949
#
_cell.length_a   1.000
_cell.length_b   1.000
_cell.length_c   1.000
_cell.angle_alpha   90.00
_cell.angle_beta   90.00
_cell.angle_gamma   90.00
#
_symmetry.space_group_name_H-M   'P 1'
#
loop_
_entity.id
_entity.type
_entity.pdbx_description
1 polymer ?
#
loop_
_entity_poly.entity_id
_entity_poly.type
_entity_poly.pdbx_seq_one_letter_code
_entity_poly.pdbx_strand_id
1 'polypeptide(L)'
;MENKEIFMVEDDVNLIKKMTSDNGSVYGSNRKYFEQLIKEVSRATVIKKEQAPAGLVRINSKVEIIDEQSGEKTIFKLVLPQEASPDDDKVSVLAPIGTAVIGYRENDVIEWKVPLGIMRIRLNKVENP
;
A
#
# COMPACT_ATOMS: atom_id res chain seq x y z
N MET A 1 8.81 15.61 9.23
CA MET A 1 8.56 14.19 9.43
C MET A 1 9.33 13.36 8.44
N GLU A 2 9.98 12.34 8.93
CA GLU A 2 10.78 11.48 8.08
C GLU A 2 9.95 10.38 7.46
N ASN A 3 10.22 10.14 6.18
CA ASN A 3 9.65 8.99 5.50
C ASN A 3 10.53 7.79 5.76
N LYS A 4 9.92 6.71 6.19
CA LYS A 4 10.64 5.46 6.36
C LYS A 4 11.03 4.92 5.00
N GLU A 5 12.14 4.21 4.97
CA GLU A 5 12.54 3.50 3.77
C GLU A 5 11.54 2.38 3.48
N ILE A 6 11.13 2.28 2.22
CA ILE A 6 10.24 1.21 1.80
C ILE A 6 10.92 0.35 0.77
N PHE A 7 10.50 -0.91 0.71
CA PHE A 7 11.03 -1.88 -0.23
C PHE A 7 9.89 -2.44 -1.06
N MET A 8 10.13 -2.60 -2.35
CA MET A 8 9.12 -3.19 -3.23
C MET A 8 9.77 -4.26 -4.07
N VAL A 9 9.08 -5.40 -4.21
CA VAL A 9 9.59 -6.44 -5.09
C VAL A 9 9.41 -6.04 -6.54
N GLU A 10 10.32 -6.48 -7.40
CA GLU A 10 10.26 -6.15 -8.82
C GLU A 10 8.91 -6.47 -9.44
N ASP A 11 8.32 -7.59 -9.06
CA ASP A 11 7.03 -8.01 -9.61
C ASP A 11 5.95 -6.97 -9.34
N ASP A 12 5.92 -6.41 -8.13
CA ASP A 12 4.94 -5.39 -7.77
C ASP A 12 5.19 -4.10 -8.53
N VAL A 13 6.46 -3.69 -8.65
CA VAL A 13 6.82 -2.49 -9.39
C VAL A 13 6.38 -2.63 -10.85
N ASN A 14 6.63 -3.79 -11.45
CA ASN A 14 6.26 -4.04 -12.84
C ASN A 14 4.75 -4.01 -13.04
N LEU A 15 3.99 -4.58 -12.11
CA LEU A 15 2.53 -4.54 -12.18
C LEU A 15 2.01 -3.11 -12.13
N ILE A 16 2.58 -2.30 -11.25
CA ILE A 16 2.16 -0.91 -11.10
C ILE A 16 2.53 -0.10 -12.35
N LYS A 17 3.73 -0.32 -12.89
CA LYS A 17 4.15 0.36 -14.12
C LYS A 17 3.27 -0.03 -15.30
N LYS A 18 2.87 -1.28 -15.38
CA LYS A 18 1.98 -1.74 -16.43
C LYS A 18 0.62 -1.06 -16.35
N MET A 19 0.08 -0.91 -15.14
CA MET A 19 -1.14 -0.15 -14.93
C MET A 19 -1.01 1.26 -15.53
N THR A 20 0.13 1.91 -15.28
CA THR A 20 0.38 3.27 -15.73
C THR A 20 0.36 3.37 -17.25
N SER A 21 1.08 2.46 -17.93
CA SER A 21 1.23 2.56 -19.37
C SER A 21 -0.01 2.12 -20.12
N ASP A 22 -0.73 1.13 -19.59
CA ASP A 22 -1.88 0.57 -20.32
C ASP A 22 -3.15 1.40 -20.16
N ASN A 23 -3.35 2.05 -19.02
CA ASN A 23 -4.64 2.64 -18.70
C ASN A 23 -4.55 4.02 -18.05
N GLY A 24 -3.55 4.79 -18.39
CA GLY A 24 -3.38 6.11 -17.82
C GLY A 24 -4.62 7.00 -17.93
N SER A 25 -5.33 6.90 -19.04
CA SER A 25 -6.54 7.71 -19.26
C SER A 25 -7.75 7.21 -18.49
N VAL A 26 -7.76 5.92 -18.11
CA VAL A 26 -8.86 5.32 -17.35
C VAL A 26 -8.94 5.90 -15.94
N TYR A 27 -7.85 6.43 -15.44
CA TYR A 27 -7.77 6.93 -14.08
C TYR A 27 -8.01 8.45 -13.98
N GLY A 28 -8.64 9.05 -14.97
CA GLY A 28 -8.82 10.50 -15.03
C GLY A 28 -9.21 11.16 -13.71
N SER A 29 -10.32 10.73 -13.10
CA SER A 29 -10.77 11.30 -11.83
C SER A 29 -9.92 10.81 -10.64
N ASN A 30 -9.17 9.72 -10.81
CA ASN A 30 -8.31 9.14 -9.78
C ASN A 30 -6.85 9.47 -10.02
N ARG A 31 -6.57 10.39 -10.91
CA ARG A 31 -5.19 10.74 -11.27
C ARG A 31 -4.35 11.13 -10.09
N LYS A 32 -4.94 11.85 -9.14
CA LYS A 32 -4.25 12.29 -7.95
C LYS A 32 -3.75 11.10 -7.12
N TYR A 33 -4.59 10.09 -6.97
CA TYR A 33 -4.22 8.88 -6.22
C TYR A 33 -3.14 8.11 -6.96
N PHE A 34 -3.26 8.09 -8.27
CA PHE A 34 -2.28 7.42 -9.13
C PHE A 34 -0.91 8.08 -8.99
N GLU A 35 -0.86 9.40 -9.05
CA GLU A 35 0.37 10.15 -8.89
C GLU A 35 0.99 9.90 -7.52
N GLN A 36 0.17 9.81 -6.49
CA GLN A 36 0.64 9.51 -5.14
C GLN A 36 1.31 8.13 -5.07
N LEU A 37 0.71 7.14 -5.70
CA LEU A 37 1.28 5.80 -5.76
C LEU A 37 2.61 5.80 -6.50
N ILE A 38 2.68 6.46 -7.66
CA ILE A 38 3.92 6.53 -8.44
C ILE A 38 5.03 7.21 -7.63
N LYS A 39 4.68 8.21 -6.85
CA LYS A 39 5.64 8.88 -5.99
C LYS A 39 6.25 7.91 -4.98
N GLU A 40 5.42 7.05 -4.37
CA GLU A 40 5.91 6.05 -3.42
C GLU A 40 6.77 5.01 -4.12
N VAL A 41 6.37 4.55 -5.29
CA VAL A 41 7.16 3.59 -6.07
C VAL A 41 8.53 4.19 -6.42
N SER A 42 8.57 5.46 -6.77
CA SER A 42 9.81 6.13 -7.18
C SER A 42 10.85 6.17 -6.07
N ARG A 43 10.41 6.26 -4.81
CA ARG A 43 11.35 6.34 -3.69
C ARG A 43 11.67 4.98 -3.07
N ALA A 44 10.99 3.93 -3.50
CA ALA A 44 11.19 2.60 -2.95
C ALA A 44 12.50 1.98 -3.42
N THR A 45 13.09 1.17 -2.55
CA THR A 45 14.21 0.33 -2.93
C THR A 45 13.64 -0.93 -3.57
N VAL A 46 13.98 -1.18 -4.81
CA VAL A 46 13.47 -2.35 -5.54
C VAL A 46 14.32 -3.55 -5.25
N ILE A 47 13.68 -4.64 -4.84
CA ILE A 47 14.37 -5.88 -4.49
C ILE A 47 13.75 -7.05 -5.26
N LYS A 48 14.46 -8.15 -5.30
CA LYS A 48 13.94 -9.36 -5.91
C LYS A 48 13.00 -10.08 -4.94
N LYS A 49 12.07 -10.83 -5.49
CA LYS A 49 11.10 -11.60 -4.72
C LYS A 49 11.79 -12.47 -3.65
N GLU A 50 12.91 -13.09 -4.00
CA GLU A 50 13.64 -13.95 -3.09
C GLU A 50 14.26 -13.19 -1.93
N GLN A 51 14.42 -11.89 -2.06
CA GLN A 51 15.02 -11.03 -1.05
C GLN A 51 13.97 -10.38 -0.14
N ALA A 52 12.69 -10.58 -0.44
CA ALA A 52 11.62 -9.93 0.32
C ALA A 52 11.61 -10.45 1.76
N PRO A 53 11.69 -9.55 2.76
CA PRO A 53 11.62 -10.00 4.15
C PRO A 53 10.19 -10.44 4.49
N ALA A 54 10.09 -11.32 5.48
CA ALA A 54 8.78 -11.69 6.00
C ALA A 54 8.10 -10.44 6.55
N GLY A 55 6.79 -10.35 6.34
CA GLY A 55 6.03 -9.21 6.83
C GLY A 55 6.08 -7.96 5.97
N LEU A 56 6.72 -8.02 4.81
CA LEU A 56 6.71 -6.92 3.86
C LEU A 56 5.34 -6.83 3.18
N VAL A 57 4.74 -5.64 3.16
CA VAL A 57 3.45 -5.44 2.50
C VAL A 57 3.65 -5.41 0.99
N ARG A 58 3.03 -6.36 0.32
CA ARG A 58 3.10 -6.54 -1.13
C ARG A 58 1.69 -6.59 -1.70
N ILE A 59 1.59 -6.49 -3.03
CA ILE A 59 0.31 -6.73 -3.69
C ILE A 59 -0.12 -8.16 -3.36
N ASN A 60 -1.37 -8.31 -2.95
CA ASN A 60 -2.00 -9.55 -2.48
C ASN A 60 -1.64 -9.94 -1.04
N SER A 61 -0.91 -9.09 -0.31
CA SER A 61 -0.71 -9.31 1.12
C SER A 61 -2.00 -9.07 1.88
N LYS A 62 -2.21 -9.85 2.93
CA LYS A 62 -3.30 -9.61 3.88
C LYS A 62 -2.71 -8.80 5.03
N VAL A 63 -3.34 -7.67 5.32
CA VAL A 63 -2.80 -6.70 6.27
C VAL A 63 -3.79 -6.43 7.39
N GLU A 64 -3.31 -6.49 8.62
CA GLU A 64 -4.07 -6.05 9.77
C GLU A 64 -3.42 -4.77 10.29
N ILE A 65 -4.19 -3.69 10.32
CA ILE A 65 -3.73 -2.41 10.83
C ILE A 65 -4.46 -2.05 12.12
N ILE A 66 -3.78 -1.29 12.96
CA ILE A 66 -4.37 -0.79 14.21
C ILE A 66 -4.19 0.71 14.25
N ASP A 67 -5.30 1.42 14.49
CA ASP A 67 -5.25 2.84 14.80
C ASP A 67 -4.74 2.96 16.24
N GLU A 68 -3.58 3.58 16.40
CA GLU A 68 -2.93 3.64 17.71
C GLU A 68 -3.69 4.47 18.73
N GLN A 69 -4.54 5.38 18.28
CA GLN A 69 -5.32 6.22 19.18
C GLN A 69 -6.57 5.52 19.69
N SER A 70 -7.32 4.89 18.77
CA SER A 70 -8.58 4.25 19.13
C SER A 70 -8.46 2.77 19.46
N GLY A 71 -7.38 2.13 18.99
CA GLY A 71 -7.23 0.69 19.13
C GLY A 71 -8.04 -0.10 18.12
N GLU A 72 -8.71 0.59 17.20
CA GLU A 72 -9.54 -0.08 16.20
C GLU A 72 -8.67 -0.85 15.20
N LYS A 73 -9.07 -2.10 14.95
CA LYS A 73 -8.39 -2.96 13.99
C LYS A 73 -9.15 -3.02 12.68
N THR A 74 -8.41 -3.03 11.58
CA THR A 74 -8.97 -3.21 10.26
C THR A 74 -8.12 -4.25 9.52
N ILE A 75 -8.77 -5.20 8.88
CA ILE A 75 -8.09 -6.26 8.13
C ILE A 75 -8.53 -6.16 6.67
N PHE A 76 -7.56 -6.16 5.76
CA PHE A 76 -7.86 -6.13 4.34
C PHE A 76 -6.77 -6.81 3.53
N LYS A 77 -7.11 -7.17 2.29
CA LYS A 77 -6.15 -7.67 1.32
C LYS A 77 -5.83 -6.54 0.35
N LEU A 78 -4.55 -6.27 0.15
CA LEU A 78 -4.11 -5.23 -0.79
C LEU A 78 -4.08 -5.81 -2.20
N VAL A 79 -4.86 -5.22 -3.10
CA VAL A 79 -5.02 -5.77 -4.46
C VAL A 79 -4.86 -4.69 -5.52
N LEU A 80 -4.78 -5.13 -6.78
CA LEU A 80 -4.81 -4.22 -7.92
C LEU A 80 -6.22 -3.64 -8.06
N PRO A 81 -6.35 -2.44 -8.67
CA PRO A 81 -7.65 -1.77 -8.75
C PRO A 81 -8.78 -2.64 -9.32
N GLN A 82 -8.48 -3.43 -10.34
CA GLN A 82 -9.50 -4.27 -10.98
C GLN A 82 -10.00 -5.40 -10.09
N GLU A 83 -9.28 -5.69 -9.02
CA GLU A 83 -9.66 -6.74 -8.08
C GLU A 83 -10.26 -6.18 -6.80
N ALA A 84 -10.35 -4.86 -6.68
CA ALA A 84 -10.87 -4.24 -5.47
C ALA A 84 -12.34 -4.62 -5.26
N SER A 85 -12.67 -4.97 -4.02
CA SER A 85 -14.03 -5.33 -3.65
C SER A 85 -14.23 -5.00 -2.17
N PRO A 86 -14.86 -3.86 -1.86
CA PRO A 86 -15.06 -3.46 -0.46
C PRO A 86 -15.81 -4.51 0.36
N ASP A 87 -16.77 -5.19 -0.25
CA ASP A 87 -17.56 -6.21 0.47
C ASP A 87 -16.72 -7.43 0.88
N ASP A 88 -15.59 -7.65 0.19
CA ASP A 88 -14.70 -8.78 0.46
C ASP A 88 -13.41 -8.31 1.15
N ASP A 89 -13.40 -7.09 1.67
CA ASP A 89 -12.22 -6.50 2.32
C ASP A 89 -10.99 -6.47 1.42
N LYS A 90 -11.20 -6.24 0.13
CA LYS A 90 -10.12 -6.10 -0.84
C LYS A 90 -9.96 -4.64 -1.20
N VAL A 91 -8.83 -4.06 -0.84
CA VAL A 91 -8.54 -2.65 -0.98
C VAL A 91 -7.54 -2.43 -2.10
N SER A 92 -7.87 -1.52 -3.01
CA SER A 92 -6.98 -1.18 -4.12
C SER A 92 -5.70 -0.53 -3.63
N VAL A 93 -4.59 -0.85 -4.29
CA VAL A 93 -3.32 -0.18 -4.06
C VAL A 93 -3.42 1.34 -4.36
N LEU A 94 -4.42 1.76 -5.14
CA LEU A 94 -4.66 3.17 -5.42
C LEU A 94 -5.44 3.88 -4.31
N ALA A 95 -6.13 3.13 -3.45
CA ALA A 95 -6.85 3.74 -2.33
C ALA A 95 -5.83 4.37 -1.38
N PRO A 96 -6.19 5.48 -0.70
CA PRO A 96 -5.25 6.15 0.20
C PRO A 96 -4.57 5.23 1.20
N ILE A 97 -5.32 4.34 1.85
CA ILE A 97 -4.72 3.42 2.82
C ILE A 97 -3.83 2.39 2.13
N GLY A 98 -4.19 1.94 0.93
CA GLY A 98 -3.37 1.00 0.16
C GLY A 98 -2.02 1.60 -0.19
N THR A 99 -2.03 2.82 -0.70
CA THR A 99 -0.79 3.54 -1.03
C THR A 99 0.03 3.81 0.23
N ALA A 100 -0.63 4.07 1.35
CA ALA A 100 0.07 4.38 2.60
C ALA A 100 0.84 3.19 3.16
N VAL A 101 0.38 1.96 2.93
CA VAL A 101 0.98 0.79 3.57
C VAL A 101 1.93 -0.01 2.67
N ILE A 102 1.82 0.13 1.34
CA ILE A 102 2.64 -0.68 0.45
C ILE A 102 4.12 -0.43 0.67
N GLY A 103 4.89 -1.50 0.77
CA GLY A 103 6.34 -1.40 0.94
C GLY A 103 6.81 -1.26 2.38
N TYR A 104 5.91 -1.07 3.32
CA TYR A 104 6.25 -1.06 4.74
C TYR A 104 6.23 -2.49 5.28
N ARG A 105 6.62 -2.66 6.51
CA ARG A 105 6.76 -3.98 7.12
C ARG A 105 5.93 -4.12 8.38
N GLU A 106 5.65 -5.35 8.74
CA GLU A 106 4.98 -5.64 10.00
C GLU A 106 5.70 -4.95 11.15
N ASN A 107 4.93 -4.37 12.04
CA ASN A 107 5.36 -3.58 13.19
C ASN A 107 5.78 -2.14 12.86
N ASP A 108 5.81 -1.75 11.61
CA ASP A 108 6.03 -0.34 11.27
C ASP A 108 4.84 0.51 11.70
N VAL A 109 5.13 1.73 12.15
CA VAL A 109 4.11 2.72 12.45
C VAL A 109 4.16 3.79 11.38
N ILE A 110 3.00 4.07 10.78
CA ILE A 110 2.89 5.01 9.68
C ILE A 110 2.04 6.19 10.13
N GLU A 111 2.50 7.40 9.84
CA GLU A 111 1.67 8.59 10.02
C GLU A 111 0.92 8.85 8.72
N TRP A 112 -0.39 8.75 8.78
CA TRP A 112 -1.25 8.86 7.61
C TRP A 112 -2.07 10.14 7.71
N LYS A 113 -1.90 11.02 6.73
CA LYS A 113 -2.63 12.28 6.70
C LYS A 113 -4.04 12.06 6.18
N VAL A 114 -5.00 12.53 6.96
CA VAL A 114 -6.41 12.51 6.59
C VAL A 114 -6.95 13.93 6.77
N PRO A 115 -8.15 14.24 6.23
CA PRO A 115 -8.68 15.61 6.30
C PRO A 115 -8.77 16.18 7.72
N LEU A 116 -9.01 15.34 8.71
CA LEU A 116 -9.15 15.80 10.10
C LEU A 116 -7.84 15.82 10.87
N GLY A 117 -6.73 15.47 10.24
CA GLY A 117 -5.44 15.49 10.92
C GLY A 117 -4.52 14.35 10.51
N ILE A 118 -3.81 13.81 11.47
CA ILE A 118 -2.87 12.71 11.23
C ILE A 118 -3.28 11.52 12.05
N MET A 119 -3.41 10.36 11.38
CA MET A 119 -3.64 9.10 12.06
C MET A 119 -2.34 8.33 12.19
N ARG A 120 -2.13 7.71 13.33
CA ARG A 120 -1.02 6.79 13.52
C ARG A 120 -1.53 5.38 13.36
N ILE A 121 -0.97 4.68 12.38
CA ILE A 121 -1.40 3.33 12.03
C ILE A 121 -0.21 2.40 12.21
N ARG A 122 -0.41 1.34 12.98
CA ARG A 122 0.60 0.30 13.12
C ARG A 122 0.21 -0.89 12.27
N LEU A 123 1.19 -1.42 11.54
CA LEU A 123 1.02 -2.65 10.78
C LEU A 123 1.19 -3.80 11.76
N ASN A 124 0.06 -4.28 12.31
CA ASN A 124 0.08 -5.27 13.37
C ASN A 124 0.43 -6.66 12.89
N LYS A 125 -0.04 -7.01 11.70
CA LYS A 125 0.22 -8.32 11.11
C LYS A 125 0.19 -8.20 9.59
N VAL A 126 1.14 -8.85 8.93
CA VAL A 126 1.20 -8.89 7.47
C VAL A 126 1.44 -10.34 7.04
N GLU A 127 0.50 -10.87 6.26
CA GLU A 127 0.64 -12.20 5.67
C GLU A 127 0.93 -12.04 4.19
N ASN A 128 2.05 -12.56 3.73
CA ASN A 128 2.45 -12.48 2.33
C ASN A 128 1.64 -13.46 1.48
N PRO A 129 1.47 -13.14 0.18
CA PRO A 129 0.76 -14.03 -0.73
C PRO A 129 1.46 -15.36 -0.91
#